data_89393bf9db7289e899ee103b10f496de
#
_entry.id   89393bf9db7289e899ee103b10f496de
#
_cell.length_a   1.000
_cell.length_b   1.000
_cell.length_c   1.000
_cell.angle_alpha   90.00
_cell.angle_beta   90.00
_cell.angle_gamma   90.00
#
_symmetry.space_group_name_H-M   'P 1'
#
loop_
_entity.id
_entity.type
_entity.pdbx_description
1 polymer ?
#
loop_
_entity_poly.entity_id
_entity_poly.type
_entity_poly.pdbx_seq_one_letter_code
_entity_poly.pdbx_strand_id
1 'polypeptide(L)'
;MKLSGSYQINLPKEKVWEALNDPEILKQAIPGCEEFTKNSDTEFTAKATNKIGPFNASFTGDVELKDLNPPNSYKITGSGNSPVGFASGEASVKLEEENGGTKLIYEVEANVGGKIAQVGARLIDMTAKKMADIFFGKFSELITPSSNEKGVNQNQSEEKNSADSPGQKSSNQKLLIYGGVVLAVAIIAYLIF
;
A
#
# COMPACT_ATOMS: atom_id res chain seq x y z
N MET A 1 -14.13 -15.88 -0.12
CA MET A 1 -12.96 -16.19 -0.96
C MET A 1 -11.69 -16.21 -0.10
N LYS A 2 -10.66 -16.93 -0.55
CA LYS A 2 -9.34 -16.92 0.12
C LYS A 2 -8.27 -16.67 -0.92
N LEU A 3 -7.33 -15.79 -0.60
CA LEU A 3 -6.19 -15.49 -1.45
C LEU A 3 -4.93 -15.40 -0.63
N SER A 4 -3.81 -15.85 -1.18
CA SER A 4 -2.48 -15.67 -0.60
C SER A 4 -1.45 -15.44 -1.70
N GLY A 5 -0.39 -14.76 -1.34
CA GLY A 5 0.71 -14.50 -2.27
C GLY A 5 1.92 -13.93 -1.56
N SER A 6 2.97 -13.69 -2.34
CA SER A 6 4.16 -12.99 -1.87
C SER A 6 4.77 -12.15 -2.98
N TYR A 7 5.43 -11.05 -2.58
CA TYR A 7 6.15 -10.16 -3.49
C TYR A 7 7.54 -9.88 -2.94
N GLN A 8 8.54 -9.89 -3.83
CA GLN A 8 9.90 -9.49 -3.51
C GLN A 8 10.07 -7.99 -3.79
N ILE A 9 10.56 -7.25 -2.80
CA ILE A 9 10.79 -5.80 -2.87
C ILE A 9 12.26 -5.57 -2.54
N ASN A 10 13.00 -4.91 -3.42
CA ASN A 10 14.44 -4.71 -3.29
C ASN A 10 14.77 -3.51 -2.39
N LEU A 11 14.20 -3.47 -1.20
CA LEU A 11 14.42 -2.49 -0.15
C LEU A 11 14.45 -3.15 1.22
N PRO A 12 15.15 -2.54 2.21
CA PRO A 12 15.10 -2.99 3.60
C PRO A 12 13.69 -2.98 4.16
N LYS A 13 13.40 -3.90 5.06
CA LYS A 13 12.09 -4.12 5.67
C LYS A 13 11.51 -2.86 6.31
N GLU A 14 12.34 -2.06 6.97
CA GLU A 14 11.96 -0.79 7.59
C GLU A 14 11.45 0.22 6.56
N LYS A 15 12.10 0.29 5.39
CA LYS A 15 11.67 1.17 4.29
C LYS A 15 10.38 0.71 3.64
N VAL A 16 10.22 -0.59 3.46
CA VAL A 16 8.96 -1.16 2.98
C VAL A 16 7.84 -0.89 3.98
N TRP A 17 8.11 -1.08 5.27
CA TRP A 17 7.17 -0.76 6.34
C TRP A 17 6.77 0.73 6.34
N GLU A 18 7.71 1.66 6.30
CA GLU A 18 7.46 3.10 6.22
C GLU A 18 6.56 3.45 5.02
N ALA A 19 6.91 2.96 3.85
CA ALA A 19 6.14 3.20 2.62
C ALA A 19 4.74 2.57 2.66
N LEU A 20 4.60 1.39 3.26
CA LEU A 20 3.31 0.74 3.51
C LEU A 20 2.42 1.54 4.49
N ASN A 21 2.84 2.66 4.98
CA ASN A 21 2.16 3.55 5.93
C ASN A 21 2.01 4.97 5.45
N ASP A 22 2.54 5.27 4.28
CA ASP A 22 2.45 6.58 3.67
C ASP A 22 1.15 6.70 2.85
N PRO A 23 0.18 7.54 3.28
CA PRO A 23 -1.09 7.70 2.58
C PRO A 23 -0.95 8.16 1.14
N GLU A 24 0.07 8.96 0.83
CA GLU A 24 0.30 9.48 -0.52
C GLU A 24 0.82 8.38 -1.46
N ILE A 25 1.73 7.54 -0.97
CA ILE A 25 2.21 6.37 -1.71
C ILE A 25 1.04 5.42 -1.98
N LEU A 26 0.16 5.22 -0.99
CA LEU A 26 -0.96 4.31 -1.08
C LEU A 26 -2.01 4.75 -2.07
N LYS A 27 -2.39 6.02 -1.97
CA LYS A 27 -3.34 6.62 -2.90
C LYS A 27 -2.90 6.45 -4.35
N GLN A 28 -1.59 6.54 -4.60
CA GLN A 28 -1.03 6.38 -5.94
C GLN A 28 -0.91 4.91 -6.36
N ALA A 29 -0.62 4.01 -5.43
CA ALA A 29 -0.43 2.59 -5.72
C ALA A 29 -1.76 1.83 -5.89
N ILE A 30 -2.82 2.23 -5.21
CA ILE A 30 -4.12 1.56 -5.24
C ILE A 30 -4.82 1.82 -6.57
N PRO A 31 -5.15 0.78 -7.35
CA PRO A 31 -5.84 0.95 -8.61
C PRO A 31 -7.20 1.63 -8.44
N GLY A 32 -7.47 2.68 -9.23
CA GLY A 32 -8.76 3.39 -9.22
C GLY A 32 -9.06 4.19 -7.95
N CYS A 33 -8.08 4.39 -7.07
CA CYS A 33 -8.25 5.19 -5.86
C CYS A 33 -8.55 6.65 -6.19
N GLU A 34 -9.69 7.13 -5.72
CA GLU A 34 -10.13 8.52 -5.85
C GLU A 34 -9.82 9.31 -4.58
N GLU A 35 -10.12 8.70 -3.43
CA GLU A 35 -9.94 9.30 -2.11
C GLU A 35 -9.30 8.29 -1.15
N PHE A 36 -8.38 8.78 -0.34
CA PHE A 36 -7.75 8.02 0.71
C PHE A 36 -7.50 8.93 1.91
N THR A 37 -8.18 8.67 3.01
CA THR A 37 -8.15 9.52 4.21
C THR A 37 -7.72 8.71 5.42
N LYS A 38 -6.72 9.19 6.12
CA LYS A 38 -6.29 8.67 7.42
C LYS A 38 -7.16 9.32 8.52
N ASN A 39 -7.98 8.53 9.20
CA ASN A 39 -8.87 8.99 10.27
C ASN A 39 -8.18 8.96 11.64
N SER A 40 -7.34 7.94 11.86
CA SER A 40 -6.49 7.79 13.06
C SER A 40 -5.20 7.06 12.70
N ASP A 41 -4.40 6.67 13.68
CA ASP A 41 -3.16 5.92 13.42
C ASP A 41 -3.42 4.51 12.88
N THR A 42 -4.61 3.99 13.06
CA THR A 42 -4.98 2.63 12.64
C THR A 42 -6.23 2.59 11.76
N GLU A 43 -6.90 3.72 11.52
CA GLU A 43 -8.17 3.74 10.79
C GLU A 43 -8.08 4.62 9.54
N PHE A 44 -8.65 4.13 8.47
CA PHE A 44 -8.64 4.78 7.15
C PHE A 44 -9.98 4.60 6.46
N THR A 45 -10.34 5.60 5.66
CA THR A 45 -11.46 5.53 4.72
C THR A 45 -10.93 5.69 3.31
N ALA A 46 -11.37 4.84 2.40
CA ALA A 46 -10.97 4.88 1.00
C ALA A 46 -12.19 4.86 0.08
N LYS A 47 -12.07 5.56 -1.05
CA LYS A 47 -13.00 5.47 -2.17
C LYS A 47 -12.24 5.14 -3.43
N ALA A 48 -12.68 4.11 -4.12
CA ALA A 48 -12.06 3.74 -5.37
C ALA A 48 -13.10 3.19 -6.37
N THR A 49 -12.83 3.36 -7.67
CA THR A 49 -13.73 2.93 -8.75
C THR A 49 -13.00 2.01 -9.69
N ASN A 50 -13.56 0.83 -9.92
CA ASN A 50 -12.99 -0.17 -10.81
C ASN A 50 -14.03 -0.95 -11.61
N LYS A 51 -13.56 -1.62 -12.66
CA LYS A 51 -14.39 -2.46 -13.50
C LYS A 51 -14.27 -3.93 -13.10
N ILE A 52 -15.40 -4.53 -12.69
CA ILE A 52 -15.48 -5.93 -12.28
C ILE A 52 -16.52 -6.64 -13.17
N GLY A 53 -16.03 -7.43 -14.10
CA GLY A 53 -16.91 -8.02 -15.12
C GLY A 53 -17.69 -6.95 -15.87
N PRO A 54 -19.05 -7.00 -15.88
CA PRO A 54 -19.88 -6.00 -16.53
C PRO A 54 -20.11 -4.74 -15.70
N PHE A 55 -19.71 -4.74 -14.41
CA PHE A 55 -19.95 -3.62 -13.50
C PHE A 55 -18.78 -2.63 -13.49
N ASN A 56 -19.12 -1.34 -13.58
CA ASN A 56 -18.20 -0.25 -13.19
C ASN A 56 -18.69 0.24 -11.83
N ALA A 57 -17.96 -0.12 -10.78
CA ALA A 57 -18.40 0.05 -9.41
C ALA A 57 -17.48 0.98 -8.63
N SER A 58 -18.09 1.98 -7.97
CA SER A 58 -17.42 2.82 -6.99
C SER A 58 -17.76 2.30 -5.60
N PHE A 59 -16.73 1.99 -4.84
CA PHE A 59 -16.84 1.52 -3.47
C PHE A 59 -16.28 2.56 -2.51
N THR A 60 -16.97 2.72 -1.40
CA THR A 60 -16.42 3.44 -0.23
C THR A 60 -16.30 2.44 0.90
N GLY A 61 -15.15 2.41 1.55
CA GLY A 61 -14.84 1.42 2.58
C GLY A 61 -13.98 1.97 3.70
N ASP A 62 -14.10 1.33 4.85
CA ASP A 62 -13.32 1.60 6.05
C ASP A 62 -12.38 0.44 6.34
N VAL A 63 -11.22 0.81 6.86
CA VAL A 63 -10.10 -0.08 7.11
C VAL A 63 -9.55 0.16 8.50
N GLU A 64 -9.29 -0.91 9.23
CA GLU A 64 -8.67 -0.88 10.54
C GLU A 64 -7.46 -1.83 10.59
N LEU A 65 -6.35 -1.32 11.13
CA LEU A 65 -5.16 -2.11 11.42
C LEU A 65 -5.19 -2.69 12.81
N LYS A 66 -4.78 -3.96 12.93
CA LYS A 66 -4.73 -4.72 14.18
C LYS A 66 -3.41 -5.46 14.32
N ASP A 67 -3.10 -5.86 15.53
CA ASP A 67 -1.95 -6.71 15.86
C ASP A 67 -0.63 -6.18 15.27
N LEU A 68 -0.42 -4.86 15.35
CA LEU A 68 0.77 -4.19 14.83
C LEU A 68 2.03 -4.68 15.53
N ASN A 69 2.98 -5.23 14.77
CA ASN A 69 4.31 -5.66 15.20
C ASN A 69 5.39 -5.09 14.26
N PRO A 70 5.70 -3.79 14.37
CA PRO A 70 6.65 -3.12 13.48
C PRO A 70 8.07 -3.68 13.57
N PRO A 71 8.80 -3.81 12.47
CA PRO A 71 8.42 -3.69 11.08
C PRO A 71 8.05 -5.05 10.46
N ASN A 72 7.53 -6.02 11.24
CA ASN A 72 7.46 -7.41 10.85
C ASN A 72 6.08 -7.85 10.34
N SER A 73 5.00 -7.42 10.99
CA SER A 73 3.66 -7.91 10.64
C SER A 73 2.54 -7.05 11.20
N TYR A 74 1.36 -7.19 10.60
CA TYR A 74 0.09 -6.63 11.06
C TYR A 74 -1.09 -7.38 10.47
N LYS A 75 -2.26 -7.17 11.03
CA LYS A 75 -3.53 -7.59 10.47
C LYS A 75 -4.35 -6.38 10.03
N ILE A 76 -5.26 -6.65 9.14
CA ILE A 76 -6.13 -5.68 8.52
C ILE A 76 -7.54 -6.21 8.56
N THR A 77 -8.47 -5.40 9.00
CA THR A 77 -9.90 -5.67 8.81
C THR A 77 -10.52 -4.54 8.02
N GLY A 78 -11.50 -4.85 7.18
CA GLY A 78 -12.17 -3.82 6.44
C GLY A 78 -13.48 -4.25 5.80
N SER A 79 -14.25 -3.24 5.42
CA SER A 79 -15.49 -3.41 4.70
C SER A 79 -15.73 -2.26 3.74
N GLY A 80 -16.45 -2.54 2.66
CA GLY A 80 -16.82 -1.54 1.69
C GLY A 80 -18.16 -1.82 1.04
N ASN A 81 -18.81 -0.74 0.61
CA ASN A 81 -20.15 -0.76 0.05
C ASN A 81 -20.22 -0.02 -1.28
N SER A 82 -21.07 -0.52 -2.17
CA SER A 82 -21.40 0.12 -3.44
C SER A 82 -22.86 -0.16 -3.82
N PRO A 83 -23.40 0.55 -4.81
CA PRO A 83 -24.74 0.26 -5.35
C PRO A 83 -24.90 -1.14 -5.95
N VAL A 84 -23.79 -1.82 -6.27
CA VAL A 84 -23.80 -3.16 -6.86
C VAL A 84 -23.47 -4.27 -5.88
N GLY A 85 -23.10 -3.95 -4.63
CA GLY A 85 -22.83 -4.95 -3.61
C GLY A 85 -21.92 -4.45 -2.50
N PHE A 86 -21.46 -5.39 -1.70
CA PHE A 86 -20.56 -5.13 -0.58
C PHE A 86 -19.45 -6.18 -0.52
N ALA A 87 -18.38 -5.83 0.16
CA ALA A 87 -17.35 -6.77 0.55
C ALA A 87 -16.85 -6.47 1.95
N SER A 88 -16.40 -7.52 2.65
CA SER A 88 -15.75 -7.40 3.96
C SER A 88 -14.73 -8.52 4.12
N GLY A 89 -13.73 -8.30 4.95
CA GLY A 89 -12.73 -9.33 5.17
C GLY A 89 -11.61 -8.92 6.10
N GLU A 90 -10.66 -9.84 6.22
CA GLU A 90 -9.41 -9.61 6.94
C GLU A 90 -8.23 -10.09 6.12
N ALA A 91 -7.07 -9.49 6.40
CA ALA A 91 -5.81 -9.93 5.83
C ALA A 91 -4.71 -9.92 6.88
N SER A 92 -3.79 -10.86 6.78
CA SER A 92 -2.53 -10.85 7.49
C SER A 92 -1.39 -10.47 6.54
N VAL A 93 -0.45 -9.70 7.06
CA VAL A 93 0.74 -9.26 6.32
C VAL A 93 1.97 -9.54 7.14
N LYS A 94 2.98 -10.10 6.49
CA LYS A 94 4.28 -10.39 7.08
C LYS A 94 5.39 -9.90 6.16
N LEU A 95 6.39 -9.25 6.75
CA LEU A 95 7.61 -8.83 6.07
C LEU A 95 8.78 -9.66 6.59
N GLU A 96 9.49 -10.31 5.69
CA GLU A 96 10.68 -11.12 5.96
C GLU A 96 11.87 -10.58 5.17
N GLU A 97 13.05 -10.64 5.75
CA GLU A 97 14.27 -10.33 5.00
C GLU A 97 14.62 -11.50 4.09
N GLU A 98 14.75 -11.23 2.80
CA GLU A 98 15.11 -12.23 1.81
C GLU A 98 15.95 -11.61 0.68
N ASN A 99 17.07 -12.24 0.33
CA ASN A 99 17.94 -11.86 -0.80
C ASN A 99 18.40 -10.38 -0.79
N GLY A 100 18.64 -9.80 0.40
CA GLY A 100 19.06 -8.41 0.52
C GLY A 100 17.94 -7.39 0.36
N GLY A 101 16.70 -7.83 0.32
CA GLY A 101 15.49 -7.03 0.27
C GLY A 101 14.42 -7.58 1.22
N THR A 102 13.19 -7.31 0.92
CA THR A 102 12.03 -7.70 1.72
C THR A 102 11.10 -8.60 0.91
N LYS A 103 10.81 -9.77 1.45
CA LYS A 103 9.69 -10.60 1.01
C LYS A 103 8.45 -10.22 1.81
N LEU A 104 7.47 -9.70 1.11
CA LEU A 104 6.14 -9.43 1.65
C LEU A 104 5.26 -10.65 1.39
N ILE A 105 4.65 -11.19 2.43
CA ILE A 105 3.73 -12.33 2.39
C ILE A 105 2.38 -11.86 2.87
N TYR A 106 1.31 -12.23 2.17
CA TYR A 106 -0.04 -11.90 2.58
C TYR A 106 -1.01 -13.07 2.45
N GLU A 107 -1.98 -13.10 3.35
CA GLU A 107 -3.12 -14.01 3.32
C GLU A 107 -4.40 -13.21 3.56
N VAL A 108 -5.43 -13.49 2.77
CA VAL A 108 -6.70 -12.74 2.76
C VAL A 108 -7.87 -13.71 2.85
N GLU A 109 -8.82 -13.40 3.72
CA GLU A 109 -10.14 -14.01 3.74
C GLU A 109 -11.21 -12.94 3.54
N ALA A 110 -12.08 -13.15 2.54
CA ALA A 110 -13.08 -12.16 2.18
C ALA A 110 -14.44 -12.75 1.88
N ASN A 111 -15.44 -11.94 2.15
CA ASN A 111 -16.85 -12.21 1.84
C ASN A 111 -17.37 -11.11 0.90
N VAL A 112 -17.93 -11.52 -0.23
CA VAL A 112 -18.49 -10.64 -1.26
C VAL A 112 -19.97 -10.95 -1.44
N GLY A 113 -20.81 -9.92 -1.46
CA GLY A 113 -22.25 -10.07 -1.58
C GLY A 113 -22.89 -9.04 -2.51
N GLY A 114 -24.21 -9.21 -2.76
CA GLY A 114 -24.96 -8.36 -3.67
C GLY A 114 -24.87 -8.80 -5.15
N LYS A 115 -25.15 -7.87 -6.07
CA LYS A 115 -25.16 -8.14 -7.52
C LYS A 115 -23.78 -8.55 -8.03
N ILE A 116 -22.72 -8.01 -7.42
CA ILE A 116 -21.34 -8.31 -7.83
C ILE A 116 -20.97 -9.78 -7.58
N ALA A 117 -21.53 -10.42 -6.56
CA ALA A 117 -21.30 -11.83 -6.31
C ALA A 117 -21.85 -12.75 -7.43
N GLN A 118 -22.80 -12.24 -8.23
CA GLN A 118 -23.41 -12.98 -9.35
C GLN A 118 -22.46 -13.19 -10.53
N VAL A 119 -21.35 -12.45 -10.63
CA VAL A 119 -20.34 -12.67 -11.66
C VAL A 119 -19.57 -13.98 -11.48
N GLY A 120 -19.69 -14.59 -10.29
CA GLY A 120 -19.10 -15.88 -9.94
C GLY A 120 -17.73 -15.76 -9.29
N ALA A 121 -17.44 -16.63 -8.35
CA ALA A 121 -16.24 -16.64 -7.54
C ALA A 121 -14.94 -16.60 -8.36
N ARG A 122 -14.88 -17.37 -9.46
CA ARG A 122 -13.70 -17.42 -10.31
C ARG A 122 -13.34 -16.06 -10.93
N LEU A 123 -14.34 -15.28 -11.37
CA LEU A 123 -14.08 -13.95 -11.93
C LEU A 123 -13.66 -12.96 -10.83
N ILE A 124 -14.26 -13.07 -9.65
CA ILE A 124 -13.85 -12.30 -8.47
C ILE A 124 -12.40 -12.59 -8.12
N ASP A 125 -12.01 -13.87 -7.99
CA ASP A 125 -10.64 -14.29 -7.65
C ASP A 125 -9.62 -13.81 -8.69
N MET A 126 -9.93 -13.91 -9.99
CA MET A 126 -9.05 -13.43 -11.06
C MET A 126 -8.87 -11.90 -11.02
N THR A 127 -9.97 -11.17 -10.81
CA THR A 127 -9.93 -9.70 -10.72
C THR A 127 -9.10 -9.28 -9.53
N ALA A 128 -9.33 -9.92 -8.43
CA ALA A 128 -8.67 -9.72 -7.18
C ALA A 128 -7.14 -9.93 -7.31
N LYS A 129 -6.69 -11.02 -7.87
CA LYS A 129 -5.26 -11.29 -8.13
C LYS A 129 -4.63 -10.23 -9.03
N LYS A 130 -5.34 -9.83 -10.10
CA LYS A 130 -4.88 -8.79 -11.02
C LYS A 130 -4.69 -7.44 -10.30
N MET A 131 -5.60 -7.07 -9.39
CA MET A 131 -5.48 -5.82 -8.63
C MET A 131 -4.29 -5.85 -7.68
N ALA A 132 -4.03 -6.99 -7.03
CA ALA A 132 -2.84 -7.17 -6.21
C ALA A 132 -1.56 -7.00 -7.04
N ASP A 133 -1.48 -7.61 -8.21
CA ASP A 133 -0.33 -7.49 -9.10
C ASP A 133 -0.10 -6.02 -9.55
N ILE A 134 -1.17 -5.30 -9.90
CA ILE A 134 -1.10 -3.87 -10.26
C ILE A 134 -0.63 -3.04 -9.07
N PHE A 135 -1.22 -3.27 -7.89
CA PHE A 135 -0.84 -2.56 -6.68
C PHE A 135 0.64 -2.74 -6.34
N PHE A 136 1.09 -3.98 -6.21
CA PHE A 136 2.48 -4.25 -5.82
C PHE A 136 3.49 -3.81 -6.89
N GLY A 137 3.14 -3.92 -8.17
CA GLY A 137 3.94 -3.36 -9.26
C GLY A 137 4.11 -1.86 -9.09
N LYS A 138 3.01 -1.13 -8.93
CA LYS A 138 3.04 0.33 -8.76
C LYS A 138 3.68 0.77 -7.46
N PHE A 139 3.40 0.07 -6.36
CA PHE A 139 4.01 0.30 -5.07
C PHE A 139 5.54 0.18 -5.15
N SER A 140 6.05 -0.91 -5.74
CA SER A 140 7.49 -1.11 -5.92
C SER A 140 8.13 -0.02 -6.77
N GLU A 141 7.48 0.45 -7.83
CA GLU A 141 7.95 1.58 -8.65
C GLU A 141 8.06 2.86 -7.84
N LEU A 142 7.06 3.17 -7.00
CA LEU A 142 7.00 4.41 -6.23
C LEU A 142 8.07 4.47 -5.13
N ILE A 143 8.42 3.34 -4.54
CA ILE A 143 9.35 3.29 -3.40
C ILE A 143 10.80 2.98 -3.79
N THR A 144 11.03 2.43 -4.99
CA THR A 144 12.39 2.15 -5.47
C THR A 144 12.98 3.42 -6.09
N PRO A 145 14.15 3.89 -5.64
CA PRO A 145 14.81 5.05 -6.24
C PRO A 145 15.01 4.81 -7.75
N SER A 146 14.53 5.72 -8.58
CA SER A 146 14.79 5.67 -10.02
C SER A 146 16.29 5.71 -10.28
N SER A 147 16.86 4.63 -10.79
CA SER A 147 18.26 4.56 -11.23
C SER A 147 18.54 5.34 -12.53
N ASN A 148 17.86 6.46 -12.71
CA ASN A 148 18.04 7.38 -13.85
C ASN A 148 18.67 8.71 -13.44
N GLU A 149 19.83 8.65 -12.76
CA GLU A 149 20.83 9.71 -12.93
C GLU A 149 22.01 9.17 -13.72
N LYS A 150 21.77 8.94 -15.02
CA LYS A 150 22.87 8.88 -15.98
C LYS A 150 23.33 10.32 -16.25
N GLY A 151 24.49 10.64 -15.69
CA GLY A 151 25.52 11.49 -16.19
C GLY A 151 25.11 12.67 -17.06
N VAL A 152 25.05 13.86 -16.46
CA VAL A 152 25.52 15.06 -17.16
C VAL A 152 26.88 15.40 -16.60
N ASN A 153 27.88 14.98 -17.35
CA ASN A 153 29.24 15.53 -17.27
C ASN A 153 29.14 17.01 -17.54
N GLN A 154 29.53 17.85 -16.59
CA GLN A 154 30.10 19.15 -16.91
C GLN A 154 31.25 19.46 -15.99
N ASN A 155 32.39 19.55 -16.65
CA ASN A 155 33.66 20.06 -16.18
C ASN A 155 33.59 21.55 -15.79
N GLN A 156 34.42 21.91 -14.79
CA GLN A 156 35.11 23.19 -14.55
C GLN A 156 34.21 24.35 -14.08
N SER A 157 34.56 25.12 -13.10
CA SER A 157 35.88 25.62 -12.63
C SER A 157 35.72 26.19 -11.21
N GLU A 158 36.83 26.25 -10.53
CA GLU A 158 37.17 26.89 -9.26
C GLU A 158 36.59 28.28 -9.03
N GLU A 159 36.15 28.65 -7.81
CA GLU A 159 36.93 29.58 -6.99
C GLU A 159 36.33 29.75 -5.56
N LYS A 160 37.26 29.94 -4.64
CA LYS A 160 37.19 30.13 -3.21
C LYS A 160 36.28 31.28 -2.75
N ASN A 161 35.61 31.20 -1.60
CA ASN A 161 36.01 31.85 -0.35
C ASN A 161 35.03 31.64 0.83
N SER A 162 35.58 31.14 1.89
CA SER A 162 35.59 31.48 3.32
C SER A 162 34.38 32.03 4.05
N ALA A 163 34.19 31.36 5.22
CA ALA A 163 33.75 31.88 6.54
C ALA A 163 32.21 31.97 6.72
N ASP A 164 31.58 31.51 7.75
CA ASP A 164 31.82 31.32 9.17
C ASP A 164 30.61 30.59 9.80
N SER A 165 30.82 29.81 10.86
CA SER A 165 29.83 29.15 11.69
C SER A 165 29.15 30.15 12.67
N PRO A 166 28.20 29.81 13.54
CA PRO A 166 27.69 28.52 13.97
C PRO A 166 26.18 28.44 14.32
N GLY A 167 25.68 27.21 14.46
CA GLY A 167 24.76 26.86 15.54
C GLY A 167 23.27 26.98 15.31
N GLN A 168 22.62 25.83 15.14
CA GLN A 168 21.64 25.41 16.16
C GLN A 168 21.19 23.96 15.92
N LYS A 169 21.54 23.10 16.86
CA LYS A 169 20.91 21.79 17.06
C LYS A 169 19.44 22.01 17.39
N SER A 170 18.56 21.49 16.59
CA SER A 170 17.22 21.18 17.02
C SER A 170 17.00 19.68 16.83
N SER A 171 17.16 18.94 17.93
CA SER A 171 16.76 17.57 18.04
C SER A 171 15.23 17.53 18.05
N ASN A 172 14.62 17.08 16.98
CA ASN A 172 13.26 16.60 17.01
C ASN A 172 13.28 15.10 16.73
N GLN A 173 13.59 14.33 17.76
CA GLN A 173 13.11 12.98 17.90
C GLN A 173 11.60 13.05 18.07
N LYS A 174 10.85 13.12 16.99
CA LYS A 174 9.45 12.71 16.97
C LYS A 174 9.42 11.24 16.56
N LEU A 175 9.18 10.47 17.57
CA LEU A 175 8.91 9.06 17.63
C LEU A 175 8.07 8.62 16.43
N LEU A 176 8.70 7.86 15.54
CA LEU A 176 8.07 7.19 14.40
C LEU A 176 7.23 6.01 14.92
N ILE A 177 5.97 6.28 15.16
CA ILE A 177 4.94 5.25 15.38
C ILE A 177 3.94 5.37 14.23
N TYR A 178 4.40 5.03 13.01
CA TYR A 178 3.55 4.99 11.84
C TYR A 178 3.93 3.77 11.02
N GLY A 179 3.19 2.73 11.17
CA GLY A 179 3.50 1.52 10.45
C GLY A 179 2.36 0.52 10.35
N GLY A 180 1.66 0.41 9.23
CA GLY A 180 0.78 -0.72 9.04
C GLY A 180 -0.46 -0.57 8.14
N VAL A 181 -0.60 0.52 7.40
CA VAL A 181 -1.90 0.91 6.80
C VAL A 181 -2.23 0.33 5.44
N VAL A 182 -1.27 -0.10 4.70
CA VAL A 182 -1.34 -0.08 3.23
C VAL A 182 -1.88 -1.30 2.57
N LEU A 183 -1.52 -2.44 3.07
CA LEU A 183 -2.05 -3.68 2.49
C LEU A 183 -3.55 -3.79 2.73
N ALA A 184 -4.05 -3.10 3.76
CA ALA A 184 -5.48 -3.01 4.03
C ALA A 184 -6.26 -2.42 2.88
N VAL A 185 -5.80 -1.33 2.32
CA VAL A 185 -6.53 -0.65 1.26
C VAL A 185 -6.31 -1.31 -0.08
N ALA A 186 -5.13 -1.83 -0.36
CA ALA A 186 -4.92 -2.65 -1.56
C ALA A 186 -5.71 -3.95 -1.47
N ILE A 187 -5.77 -4.56 -0.30
CA ILE A 187 -6.55 -5.77 -0.08
C ILE A 187 -8.03 -5.46 0.07
N ILE A 188 -8.44 -4.31 0.56
CA ILE A 188 -9.85 -3.91 0.59
C ILE A 188 -10.27 -3.30 -0.74
N ALA A 189 -9.46 -2.50 -1.41
CA ALA A 189 -9.67 -2.23 -2.82
C ALA A 189 -9.75 -3.56 -3.59
N TYR A 190 -8.95 -4.53 -3.21
CA TYR A 190 -8.95 -5.88 -3.70
C TYR A 190 -10.18 -6.71 -3.25
N LEU A 191 -10.72 -6.55 -2.05
CA LEU A 191 -11.93 -7.21 -1.56
C LEU A 191 -13.20 -6.52 -2.06
N ILE A 192 -13.10 -5.24 -2.36
CA ILE A 192 -14.19 -4.38 -2.82
C ILE A 192 -14.21 -4.30 -4.36
N PHE A 193 -13.11 -4.64 -5.03
CA PHE A 193 -12.90 -4.60 -6.47
C PHE A 193 -12.65 -5.97 -7.07
#